data_3598dc6b9e8378ccae262e9167f364b4
#
_entry.id   3598dc6b9e8378ccae262e9167f364b4
#
_cell.length_a   1.000
_cell.length_b   1.000
_cell.length_c   1.000
_cell.angle_alpha   90.00
_cell.angle_beta   90.00
_cell.angle_gamma   90.00
#
_symmetry.space_group_name_H-M   'P 1'
#
loop_
_entity.id
_entity.type
_entity.pdbx_description
1 polymer ?
#
loop_
_entity_poly.entity_id
_entity_poly.type
_entity_poly.pdbx_seq_one_letter_code
_entity_poly.pdbx_strand_id
1 'polypeptide(L)'
;LVKTFCAAVNGMEVTTVTVEVSITRGVLFHLTGLADGAVKESHDRIAAALLNNGYKFPVADITANLAPADLKKEGSSFDLPLAIAILAANEKMSHDRLGDFMLVGELSLDGTLQPVKGVLPIAIKARAEKFKGIIVPKANEHEAAVVDTLEVYGMENILQVIDFFNGTTAPEPCFVDTRKEFYEHQYAFDLDFADVRGQENVKRALEVAAAGGHNLIMVGPPGSGKSMMAKRLPSILPPLSLSESLETTQIHSIAGKLHRDTGLITQRPFRSPHHTISEVALVGGGMNPMPGEITLAHNGVLFCDELPEFNKHTLEVLRQPLEDRQITISRAKYTVTYPCSFMFVASMNPCPCGYFADPTHHCVCTPGQIQKYLAKISGPLMDRIDIQCEIAPLPFKDISQSTPGEPSAAIRERVIRARTVQTERFRDYRNIHCNAQMSERMIHEFAEPDEASVTLLRNAMERLKLSARAYNRILKVARSIADLEASETVQVQHIAEAIGYRNLDRSDWAER
;
A
#
# COMPACT_ATOMS: atom_id res chain seq x y z
N LEU A 1 -28.26 -11.78 30.77
CA LEU A 1 -27.48 -10.91 29.88
C LEU A 1 -26.10 -11.50 29.70
N VAL A 2 -25.72 -11.76 28.45
CA VAL A 2 -24.39 -12.26 28.08
C VAL A 2 -23.71 -11.20 27.19
N LYS A 3 -22.38 -11.10 27.29
CA LYS A 3 -21.54 -10.22 26.50
C LYS A 3 -20.48 -11.01 25.77
N THR A 4 -20.31 -10.72 24.49
CA THR A 4 -19.15 -11.12 23.69
C THR A 4 -18.51 -9.88 23.06
N PHE A 5 -17.30 -9.99 22.56
CA PHE A 5 -16.53 -8.87 22.02
C PHE A 5 -16.12 -9.13 20.58
N CYS A 6 -16.28 -8.13 19.77
CA CYS A 6 -15.86 -8.09 18.37
C CYS A 6 -15.24 -6.72 18.08
N ALA A 7 -14.94 -6.40 16.83
CA ALA A 7 -14.51 -5.07 16.45
C ALA A 7 -15.09 -4.64 15.11
N ALA A 8 -15.28 -3.34 14.94
CA ALA A 8 -15.59 -2.69 13.67
C ALA A 8 -14.37 -1.96 13.15
N VAL A 9 -14.08 -2.16 11.87
CA VAL A 9 -12.98 -1.51 11.15
C VAL A 9 -13.53 -0.37 10.31
N ASN A 10 -13.04 0.85 10.54
CA ASN A 10 -13.38 2.03 9.77
C ASN A 10 -12.10 2.73 9.29
N GLY A 11 -11.72 2.50 8.05
CA GLY A 11 -10.41 2.90 7.55
C GLY A 11 -9.30 2.19 8.32
N MET A 12 -8.35 2.95 8.86
CA MET A 12 -7.27 2.41 9.70
C MET A 12 -7.66 2.29 11.18
N GLU A 13 -8.81 2.84 11.57
CA GLU A 13 -9.27 2.83 12.95
C GLU A 13 -10.08 1.57 13.25
N VAL A 14 -9.84 0.99 14.42
CA VAL A 14 -10.58 -0.17 14.92
C VAL A 14 -11.21 0.17 16.25
N THR A 15 -12.53 -0.04 16.33
CA THR A 15 -13.30 0.18 17.54
C THR A 15 -13.86 -1.15 18.05
N THR A 16 -13.65 -1.44 19.31
CA THR A 16 -14.21 -2.63 19.96
C THR A 16 -15.72 -2.51 20.04
N VAL A 17 -16.41 -3.56 19.64
CA VAL A 17 -17.87 -3.68 19.69
C VAL A 17 -18.24 -4.73 20.74
N THR A 18 -18.98 -4.30 21.73
CA THR A 18 -19.60 -5.23 22.71
C THR A 18 -20.93 -5.71 22.14
N VAL A 19 -21.06 -7.01 21.98
CA VAL A 19 -22.29 -7.69 21.61
C VAL A 19 -23.00 -8.14 22.86
N GLU A 20 -24.13 -7.53 23.19
CA GLU A 20 -24.92 -7.82 24.37
C GLU A 20 -26.20 -8.57 23.95
N VAL A 21 -26.43 -9.73 24.53
CA VAL A 21 -27.64 -10.52 24.25
C VAL A 21 -28.41 -10.79 25.54
N SER A 22 -29.71 -10.46 25.48
CA SER A 22 -30.67 -10.77 26.53
C SER A 22 -31.83 -11.58 25.94
N ILE A 23 -32.22 -12.64 26.65
CA ILE A 23 -33.33 -13.52 26.29
C ILE A 23 -34.43 -13.39 27.34
N THR A 24 -35.68 -13.15 26.86
CA THR A 24 -36.88 -13.06 27.67
C THR A 24 -38.03 -13.87 27.03
N ARG A 25 -39.20 -13.95 27.69
CA ARG A 25 -40.35 -14.68 27.12
C ARG A 25 -40.93 -13.96 25.93
N GLY A 26 -41.10 -14.65 24.81
CA GLY A 26 -41.66 -14.12 23.57
C GLY A 26 -41.20 -14.89 22.34
N VAL A 27 -41.25 -14.25 21.13
CA VAL A 27 -40.90 -14.88 19.84
C VAL A 27 -40.18 -13.92 18.89
N LEU A 28 -39.79 -12.74 19.36
CA LEU A 28 -39.24 -11.68 18.51
C LEU A 28 -37.72 -11.62 18.60
N PHE A 29 -37.09 -11.25 17.48
CA PHE A 29 -35.64 -10.93 17.44
C PHE A 29 -35.45 -9.44 17.18
N HIS A 30 -34.83 -8.75 18.10
CA HIS A 30 -34.53 -7.33 18.04
C HIS A 30 -33.02 -7.12 17.96
N LEU A 31 -32.55 -6.46 16.89
CA LEU A 31 -31.16 -6.08 16.74
C LEU A 31 -31.03 -4.56 16.76
N THR A 32 -30.22 -4.04 17.68
CA THR A 32 -29.98 -2.61 17.89
C THR A 32 -28.49 -2.26 17.75
N GLY A 33 -28.15 -0.98 17.63
CA GLY A 33 -26.75 -0.51 17.55
C GLY A 33 -26.25 -0.18 16.15
N LEU A 34 -27.08 0.46 15.31
CA LEU A 34 -26.74 0.90 13.94
C LEU A 34 -26.19 -0.23 13.04
N ALA A 35 -26.80 -1.40 13.10
CA ALA A 35 -26.52 -2.52 12.22
C ALA A 35 -26.92 -2.21 10.76
N ASP A 36 -26.06 -2.52 9.80
CA ASP A 36 -26.40 -2.46 8.36
C ASP A 36 -27.26 -3.62 7.90
N GLY A 37 -27.56 -3.69 6.58
CA GLY A 37 -28.34 -4.78 6.00
C GLY A 37 -27.73 -6.15 6.23
N ALA A 38 -26.41 -6.29 6.04
CA ALA A 38 -25.69 -7.55 6.18
C ALA A 38 -25.70 -8.05 7.63
N VAL A 39 -25.56 -7.16 8.61
CA VAL A 39 -25.66 -7.50 10.03
C VAL A 39 -27.12 -7.86 10.40
N LYS A 40 -28.11 -7.20 9.81
CA LYS A 40 -29.54 -7.55 10.03
C LYS A 40 -29.91 -8.93 9.49
N GLU A 41 -29.32 -9.34 8.38
CA GLU A 41 -29.49 -10.68 7.78
C GLU A 41 -28.78 -11.78 8.58
N SER A 42 -27.94 -11.44 9.56
CA SER A 42 -27.24 -12.41 10.42
C SER A 42 -28.18 -13.36 11.15
N HIS A 43 -29.40 -12.91 11.49
CA HIS A 43 -30.41 -13.74 12.14
C HIS A 43 -30.65 -15.04 11.34
N ASP A 44 -30.90 -14.93 10.02
CA ASP A 44 -31.22 -16.09 9.20
C ASP A 44 -30.02 -17.02 9.01
N ARG A 45 -28.81 -16.43 8.84
CA ARG A 45 -27.56 -17.21 8.75
C ARG A 45 -27.27 -17.96 10.06
N ILE A 46 -27.37 -17.28 11.19
CA ILE A 46 -27.15 -17.87 12.52
C ILE A 46 -28.17 -18.97 12.80
N ALA A 47 -29.46 -18.72 12.55
CA ALA A 47 -30.53 -19.70 12.80
C ALA A 47 -30.29 -20.98 11.98
N ALA A 48 -29.96 -20.86 10.70
CA ALA A 48 -29.63 -21.99 9.83
C ALA A 48 -28.36 -22.72 10.28
N ALA A 49 -27.28 -21.99 10.56
CA ALA A 49 -26.03 -22.55 11.01
C ALA A 49 -26.17 -23.35 12.33
N LEU A 50 -26.93 -22.82 13.29
CA LEU A 50 -27.21 -23.51 14.55
C LEU A 50 -28.01 -24.76 14.32
N LEU A 51 -29.09 -24.69 13.52
CA LEU A 51 -29.96 -25.83 13.25
C LEU A 51 -29.21 -26.99 12.57
N ASN A 52 -28.37 -26.68 11.59
CA ASN A 52 -27.58 -27.67 10.85
C ASN A 52 -26.48 -28.33 11.75
N ASN A 53 -26.15 -27.70 12.87
CA ASN A 53 -25.17 -28.21 13.83
C ASN A 53 -25.83 -28.77 15.10
N GLY A 54 -27.12 -29.06 15.08
CA GLY A 54 -27.84 -29.73 16.15
C GLY A 54 -28.31 -28.82 17.29
N TYR A 55 -28.17 -27.50 17.13
CA TYR A 55 -28.68 -26.51 18.08
C TYR A 55 -29.94 -25.86 17.55
N LYS A 56 -30.97 -25.73 18.40
CA LYS A 56 -32.20 -25.01 18.03
C LYS A 56 -32.05 -23.54 18.35
N PHE A 57 -32.38 -22.66 17.40
CA PHE A 57 -32.51 -21.24 17.66
C PHE A 57 -33.60 -21.02 18.74
N PRO A 58 -33.35 -20.19 19.77
CA PRO A 58 -34.32 -20.03 20.87
C PRO A 58 -35.63 -19.43 20.38
N VAL A 59 -36.77 -20.07 20.78
CA VAL A 59 -38.10 -19.50 20.61
C VAL A 59 -38.36 -18.58 21.80
N ALA A 60 -37.88 -17.36 21.73
CA ALA A 60 -37.91 -16.39 22.83
C ALA A 60 -37.78 -14.96 22.26
N ASP A 61 -38.09 -13.95 23.07
CA ASP A 61 -37.70 -12.56 22.73
C ASP A 61 -36.21 -12.39 22.97
N ILE A 62 -35.48 -12.19 21.87
CA ILE A 62 -34.04 -11.99 21.88
C ILE A 62 -33.77 -10.52 21.55
N THR A 63 -33.16 -9.82 22.48
CA THR A 63 -32.63 -8.47 22.21
C THR A 63 -31.12 -8.54 22.13
N ALA A 64 -30.58 -8.28 20.94
CA ALA A 64 -29.17 -8.16 20.68
C ALA A 64 -28.79 -6.68 20.46
N ASN A 65 -27.82 -6.18 21.21
CA ASN A 65 -27.32 -4.81 21.11
C ASN A 65 -25.85 -4.81 20.74
N LEU A 66 -25.48 -4.02 19.74
CA LEU A 66 -24.11 -3.81 19.31
C LEU A 66 -23.61 -2.43 19.79
N ALA A 67 -22.95 -2.38 20.92
CA ALA A 67 -22.43 -1.12 21.48
C ALA A 67 -21.00 -0.82 21.01
N PRO A 68 -20.63 0.47 20.77
CA PRO A 68 -21.40 1.69 20.96
C PRO A 68 -22.42 1.95 19.83
N ALA A 69 -23.54 2.64 20.14
CA ALA A 69 -24.65 2.84 19.22
C ALA A 69 -24.40 3.93 18.14
N ASP A 70 -23.41 4.78 18.32
CA ASP A 70 -23.03 5.86 17.40
C ASP A 70 -22.16 5.36 16.24
N LEU A 71 -21.56 4.19 16.36
CA LEU A 71 -20.75 3.55 15.33
C LEU A 71 -21.62 2.60 14.48
N LYS A 72 -21.58 2.76 13.16
CA LYS A 72 -22.23 1.83 12.22
C LYS A 72 -21.43 0.51 12.16
N LYS A 73 -22.12 -0.61 12.32
CA LYS A 73 -21.59 -1.96 12.17
C LYS A 73 -21.94 -2.49 10.80
N GLU A 74 -20.93 -2.90 10.06
CA GLU A 74 -21.05 -3.30 8.68
C GLU A 74 -20.40 -4.66 8.43
N GLY A 75 -21.01 -5.41 7.51
CA GLY A 75 -20.51 -6.72 7.11
C GLY A 75 -20.95 -7.85 8.01
N SER A 76 -20.49 -9.05 7.67
CA SER A 76 -20.90 -10.33 8.26
C SER A 76 -19.99 -10.84 9.38
N SER A 77 -18.93 -10.09 9.73
CA SER A 77 -17.96 -10.48 10.78
C SER A 77 -18.55 -10.60 12.19
N PHE A 78 -19.76 -10.08 12.39
CA PHE A 78 -20.51 -10.13 13.64
C PHE A 78 -21.33 -11.41 13.83
N ASP A 79 -21.44 -12.28 12.82
CA ASP A 79 -22.25 -13.51 12.89
C ASP A 79 -21.76 -14.43 14.01
N LEU A 80 -20.46 -14.68 14.09
CA LEU A 80 -19.86 -15.54 15.13
C LEU A 80 -20.10 -15.01 16.55
N PRO A 81 -19.75 -13.76 16.91
CA PRO A 81 -19.98 -13.25 18.25
C PRO A 81 -21.45 -13.19 18.62
N LEU A 82 -22.36 -12.91 17.70
CA LEU A 82 -23.81 -12.95 17.91
C LEU A 82 -24.29 -14.39 18.18
N ALA A 83 -23.89 -15.37 17.37
CA ALA A 83 -24.26 -16.77 17.54
C ALA A 83 -23.81 -17.32 18.90
N ILE A 84 -22.57 -17.05 19.28
CA ILE A 84 -22.00 -17.48 20.57
C ILE A 84 -22.73 -16.80 21.74
N ALA A 85 -23.03 -15.50 21.63
CA ALA A 85 -23.77 -14.77 22.66
C ALA A 85 -25.22 -15.32 22.84
N ILE A 86 -25.89 -15.67 21.74
CA ILE A 86 -27.25 -16.27 21.75
C ILE A 86 -27.21 -17.65 22.40
N LEU A 87 -26.26 -18.51 22.03
CA LEU A 87 -26.13 -19.84 22.63
C LEU A 87 -25.82 -19.78 24.13
N ALA A 88 -24.93 -18.90 24.53
CA ALA A 88 -24.55 -18.70 25.93
C ALA A 88 -25.73 -18.10 26.75
N ALA A 89 -26.47 -17.13 26.16
CA ALA A 89 -27.67 -16.57 26.82
C ALA A 89 -28.81 -17.58 26.95
N ASN A 90 -28.85 -18.60 26.09
CA ASN A 90 -29.79 -19.72 26.14
C ASN A 90 -29.26 -20.91 26.96
N GLU A 91 -28.20 -20.73 27.71
CA GLU A 91 -27.58 -21.78 28.61
C GLU A 91 -27.20 -23.07 27.84
N LYS A 92 -26.85 -22.97 26.54
CA LYS A 92 -26.44 -24.09 25.67
C LYS A 92 -24.93 -24.27 25.63
N MET A 93 -24.18 -23.34 26.22
CA MET A 93 -22.72 -23.39 26.32
C MET A 93 -22.25 -22.57 27.54
N SER A 94 -21.00 -22.81 28.01
CA SER A 94 -20.37 -22.01 29.05
C SER A 94 -20.10 -20.58 28.58
N HIS A 95 -20.25 -19.62 29.49
CA HIS A 95 -19.99 -18.20 29.26
C HIS A 95 -18.85 -17.62 30.11
N ASP A 96 -18.22 -18.43 30.97
CA ASP A 96 -17.24 -17.95 31.96
C ASP A 96 -16.02 -17.28 31.37
N ARG A 97 -15.61 -17.70 30.17
CA ARG A 97 -14.40 -17.22 29.49
C ARG A 97 -14.68 -16.28 28.29
N LEU A 98 -15.93 -15.95 27.99
CA LEU A 98 -16.29 -15.13 26.84
C LEU A 98 -15.65 -13.74 26.89
N GLY A 99 -15.45 -13.20 28.09
CA GLY A 99 -14.82 -11.89 28.31
C GLY A 99 -13.33 -11.83 28.00
N ASP A 100 -12.67 -12.98 27.93
CA ASP A 100 -11.23 -13.06 27.70
C ASP A 100 -10.86 -13.01 26.21
N PHE A 101 -11.82 -13.25 25.33
CA PHE A 101 -11.57 -13.43 23.89
C PHE A 101 -12.37 -12.45 23.03
N MET A 102 -11.71 -11.94 22.00
CA MET A 102 -12.39 -11.25 20.90
C MET A 102 -12.78 -12.29 19.82
N LEU A 103 -13.99 -12.18 19.28
CA LEU A 103 -14.57 -13.14 18.33
C LEU A 103 -14.82 -12.43 16.99
N VAL A 104 -14.33 -13.01 15.92
CA VAL A 104 -14.52 -12.44 14.55
C VAL A 104 -14.79 -13.57 13.57
N GLY A 105 -15.87 -13.50 12.80
CA GLY A 105 -16.14 -14.52 11.79
C GLY A 105 -17.52 -14.37 11.16
N GLU A 106 -17.60 -14.68 9.88
CA GLU A 106 -18.83 -14.85 9.13
C GLU A 106 -19.26 -16.31 9.17
N LEU A 107 -20.55 -16.59 9.34
CA LEU A 107 -21.10 -17.94 9.34
C LEU A 107 -21.77 -18.27 7.99
N SER A 108 -21.36 -19.39 7.39
CA SER A 108 -22.15 -20.06 6.38
C SER A 108 -23.33 -20.80 6.99
N LEU A 109 -24.32 -21.14 6.18
CA LEU A 109 -25.56 -21.84 6.62
C LEU A 109 -25.26 -23.22 7.23
N ASP A 110 -24.15 -23.85 6.88
CA ASP A 110 -23.66 -25.13 7.44
C ASP A 110 -22.86 -24.97 8.74
N GLY A 111 -22.62 -23.72 9.18
CA GLY A 111 -21.83 -23.41 10.37
C GLY A 111 -20.33 -23.26 10.13
N THR A 112 -19.86 -23.35 8.87
CA THR A 112 -18.45 -23.09 8.51
C THR A 112 -18.12 -21.61 8.68
N LEU A 113 -16.92 -21.31 9.21
CA LEU A 113 -16.42 -19.95 9.35
C LEU A 113 -15.73 -19.49 8.06
N GLN A 114 -16.27 -18.43 7.47
CA GLN A 114 -15.74 -17.81 6.26
C GLN A 114 -14.71 -16.73 6.58
N PRO A 115 -13.67 -16.55 5.73
CA PRO A 115 -12.65 -15.54 5.93
C PRO A 115 -13.24 -14.12 5.94
N VAL A 116 -12.73 -13.28 6.83
CA VAL A 116 -13.13 -11.88 6.97
C VAL A 116 -11.95 -10.95 6.70
N LYS A 117 -12.25 -9.68 6.41
CA LYS A 117 -11.25 -8.64 6.13
C LYS A 117 -10.87 -7.90 7.41
N GLY A 118 -9.64 -7.38 7.45
CA GLY A 118 -9.21 -6.51 8.53
C GLY A 118 -8.91 -7.23 9.84
N VAL A 119 -8.54 -8.50 9.80
CA VAL A 119 -8.29 -9.28 11.02
C VAL A 119 -7.01 -8.82 11.72
N LEU A 120 -5.96 -8.46 10.99
CA LEU A 120 -4.73 -7.95 11.60
C LEU A 120 -4.95 -6.69 12.45
N PRO A 121 -5.58 -5.61 11.95
CA PRO A 121 -5.86 -4.45 12.80
C PRO A 121 -6.80 -4.78 13.98
N ILE A 122 -7.72 -5.74 13.84
CA ILE A 122 -8.56 -6.23 14.94
C ILE A 122 -7.71 -6.95 16.00
N ALA A 123 -6.77 -7.80 15.60
CA ALA A 123 -5.87 -8.50 16.51
C ALA A 123 -4.94 -7.53 17.27
N ILE A 124 -4.44 -6.49 16.57
CA ILE A 124 -3.66 -5.41 17.22
C ILE A 124 -4.51 -4.70 18.27
N LYS A 125 -5.78 -4.41 17.97
CA LYS A 125 -6.71 -3.79 18.92
C LYS A 125 -6.99 -4.70 20.12
N ALA A 126 -7.23 -5.99 19.89
CA ALA A 126 -7.46 -6.98 20.94
C ALA A 126 -6.28 -7.03 21.92
N ARG A 127 -5.04 -7.06 21.43
CA ARG A 127 -3.84 -6.99 22.25
C ARG A 127 -3.76 -5.69 23.05
N ALA A 128 -4.02 -4.55 22.42
CA ALA A 128 -3.97 -3.24 23.07
C ALA A 128 -4.97 -3.12 24.22
N GLU A 129 -6.14 -3.74 24.12
CA GLU A 129 -7.17 -3.81 25.14
C GLU A 129 -6.99 -4.97 26.12
N LYS A 130 -5.87 -5.71 26.02
CA LYS A 130 -5.48 -6.79 26.93
C LYS A 130 -6.42 -7.99 26.93
N PHE A 131 -7.08 -8.28 25.83
CA PHE A 131 -7.73 -9.58 25.66
C PHE A 131 -6.67 -10.68 25.74
N LYS A 132 -7.05 -11.83 26.31
CA LYS A 132 -6.18 -13.01 26.35
C LYS A 132 -5.91 -13.56 24.96
N GLY A 133 -6.94 -13.58 24.11
CA GLY A 133 -6.83 -14.08 22.77
C GLY A 133 -7.92 -13.60 21.82
N ILE A 134 -7.82 -14.09 20.58
CA ILE A 134 -8.77 -13.86 19.52
C ILE A 134 -9.14 -15.17 18.82
N ILE A 135 -10.43 -15.33 18.52
CA ILE A 135 -10.95 -16.44 17.72
C ILE A 135 -11.33 -15.90 16.35
N VAL A 136 -10.74 -16.50 15.31
CA VAL A 136 -10.87 -16.07 13.92
C VAL A 136 -11.13 -17.27 13.02
N PRO A 137 -11.66 -17.08 11.79
CA PRO A 137 -11.68 -18.14 10.80
C PRO A 137 -10.29 -18.72 10.54
N LYS A 138 -10.19 -20.03 10.30
CA LYS A 138 -8.91 -20.73 10.02
C LYS A 138 -8.09 -20.05 8.92
N ALA A 139 -8.74 -19.50 7.90
CA ALA A 139 -8.08 -18.78 6.81
C ALA A 139 -7.42 -17.46 7.22
N ASN A 140 -7.76 -16.89 8.39
CA ASN A 140 -7.20 -15.65 8.91
C ASN A 140 -6.21 -15.87 10.07
N GLU A 141 -5.94 -17.10 10.47
CA GLU A 141 -5.14 -17.35 11.66
C GLU A 141 -3.70 -16.84 11.54
N HIS A 142 -3.05 -17.04 10.40
CA HIS A 142 -1.68 -16.55 10.16
C HIS A 142 -1.60 -15.02 10.22
N GLU A 143 -2.59 -14.34 9.61
CA GLU A 143 -2.72 -12.90 9.65
C GLU A 143 -2.84 -12.36 11.09
N ALA A 144 -3.67 -12.99 11.92
CA ALA A 144 -3.85 -12.61 13.32
C ALA A 144 -2.61 -12.93 14.18
N ALA A 145 -1.96 -14.06 13.90
CA ALA A 145 -0.82 -14.57 14.66
C ALA A 145 0.48 -13.74 14.49
N VAL A 146 0.48 -12.76 13.56
CA VAL A 146 1.52 -11.72 13.47
C VAL A 146 1.64 -10.92 14.76
N VAL A 147 0.56 -10.84 15.56
CA VAL A 147 0.50 -10.04 16.78
C VAL A 147 1.06 -10.84 17.96
N ASP A 148 2.29 -10.50 18.36
CA ASP A 148 2.94 -11.11 19.52
C ASP A 148 2.10 -10.96 20.80
N THR A 149 2.18 -11.94 21.69
CA THR A 149 1.53 -11.94 23.02
C THR A 149 0.00 -12.04 23.03
N LEU A 150 -0.63 -12.29 21.90
CA LEU A 150 -2.06 -12.59 21.78
C LEU A 150 -2.24 -14.07 21.39
N GLU A 151 -3.03 -14.82 22.14
CA GLU A 151 -3.38 -16.20 21.78
C GLU A 151 -4.34 -16.18 20.58
N VAL A 152 -3.96 -16.77 19.45
CA VAL A 152 -4.76 -16.80 18.23
C VAL A 152 -5.28 -18.20 17.97
N TYR A 153 -6.59 -18.33 17.85
CA TYR A 153 -7.26 -19.60 17.58
C TYR A 153 -7.99 -19.53 16.24
N GLY A 154 -7.45 -20.21 15.23
CA GLY A 154 -8.07 -20.37 13.92
C GLY A 154 -9.07 -21.53 13.95
N MET A 155 -10.35 -21.24 13.75
CA MET A 155 -11.43 -22.22 13.77
C MET A 155 -12.06 -22.37 12.39
N GLU A 156 -12.47 -23.61 12.05
CA GLU A 156 -13.11 -23.93 10.76
C GLU A 156 -14.62 -23.79 10.82
N ASN A 157 -15.23 -24.04 11.98
CA ASN A 157 -16.66 -24.04 12.13
C ASN A 157 -17.09 -23.64 13.56
N ILE A 158 -18.40 -23.36 13.72
CA ILE A 158 -18.99 -22.95 14.99
C ILE A 158 -18.87 -24.00 16.10
N LEU A 159 -18.89 -25.31 15.77
CA LEU A 159 -18.78 -26.37 16.77
C LEU A 159 -17.43 -26.33 17.47
N GLN A 160 -16.34 -26.12 16.76
CA GLN A 160 -15.03 -25.97 17.34
C GLN A 160 -14.97 -24.80 18.35
N VAL A 161 -15.67 -23.70 18.06
CA VAL A 161 -15.75 -22.54 18.97
C VAL A 161 -16.57 -22.89 20.23
N ILE A 162 -17.69 -23.60 20.07
CA ILE A 162 -18.52 -24.06 21.19
C ILE A 162 -17.73 -25.01 22.08
N ASP A 163 -17.05 -26.01 21.50
CA ASP A 163 -16.23 -27.00 22.23
C ASP A 163 -15.06 -26.33 22.98
N PHE A 164 -14.45 -25.32 22.40
CA PHE A 164 -13.41 -24.51 23.05
C PHE A 164 -13.92 -23.82 24.31
N PHE A 165 -15.09 -23.16 24.26
CA PHE A 165 -15.65 -22.48 25.44
C PHE A 165 -16.20 -23.45 26.46
N ASN A 166 -16.73 -24.61 26.08
CA ASN A 166 -17.15 -25.67 26.95
C ASN A 166 -15.99 -26.43 27.61
N GLY A 167 -14.75 -26.19 27.14
CA GLY A 167 -13.58 -26.91 27.64
C GLY A 167 -13.51 -28.37 27.16
N THR A 168 -14.30 -28.76 26.17
CA THR A 168 -14.29 -30.09 25.56
C THR A 168 -13.04 -30.34 24.74
N THR A 169 -12.54 -29.27 24.12
CA THR A 169 -11.30 -29.26 23.37
C THR A 169 -10.36 -28.15 23.85
N ALA A 170 -9.06 -28.39 23.79
CA ALA A 170 -8.01 -27.44 24.14
C ALA A 170 -7.03 -27.32 22.94
N PRO A 171 -7.44 -26.65 21.85
CA PRO A 171 -6.53 -26.45 20.71
C PRO A 171 -5.32 -25.60 21.13
N GLU A 172 -4.18 -25.87 20.52
CA GLU A 172 -3.02 -25.00 20.68
C GLU A 172 -3.21 -23.70 19.88
N PRO A 173 -2.82 -22.55 20.46
CA PRO A 173 -2.87 -21.28 19.74
C PRO A 173 -1.88 -21.30 18.57
N CYS A 174 -2.25 -20.67 17.45
CA CYS A 174 -1.36 -20.48 16.33
C CYS A 174 -0.24 -19.52 16.72
N PHE A 175 0.98 -19.93 16.49
CA PHE A 175 2.18 -19.13 16.72
C PHE A 175 2.93 -18.91 15.41
N VAL A 176 3.28 -17.66 15.14
CA VAL A 176 4.13 -17.24 14.01
C VAL A 176 5.32 -16.49 14.55
N ASP A 177 6.52 -16.96 14.24
CA ASP A 177 7.74 -16.18 14.47
C ASP A 177 7.84 -15.06 13.44
N THR A 178 7.13 -13.97 13.71
CA THR A 178 7.00 -12.81 12.84
C THR A 178 8.36 -12.21 12.43
N ARG A 179 9.34 -12.22 13.35
CA ARG A 179 10.67 -11.67 13.05
C ARG A 179 11.43 -12.58 12.09
N LYS A 180 11.40 -13.89 12.35
CA LYS A 180 12.08 -14.88 11.51
C LYS A 180 11.49 -14.85 10.10
N GLU A 181 10.17 -14.94 9.97
CA GLU A 181 9.47 -14.89 8.68
C GLU A 181 9.77 -13.61 7.92
N PHE A 182 9.78 -12.45 8.60
CA PHE A 182 10.09 -11.16 8.02
C PHE A 182 11.51 -11.12 7.41
N TYR A 183 12.53 -11.55 8.16
CA TYR A 183 13.91 -11.48 7.68
C TYR A 183 14.25 -12.54 6.64
N GLU A 184 13.63 -13.73 6.67
CA GLU A 184 13.86 -14.79 5.69
C GLU A 184 13.36 -14.41 4.28
N HIS A 185 12.23 -13.70 4.18
CA HIS A 185 11.60 -13.39 2.90
C HIS A 185 11.88 -11.97 2.38
N GLN A 186 12.58 -11.14 3.13
CA GLN A 186 12.82 -9.74 2.82
C GLN A 186 13.54 -9.50 1.48
N TYR A 187 14.37 -10.44 1.06
CA TYR A 187 15.19 -10.36 -0.17
C TYR A 187 14.86 -11.44 -1.21
N ALA A 188 13.74 -12.12 -1.09
CA ALA A 188 13.30 -13.17 -2.01
C ALA A 188 12.59 -12.58 -3.24
N PHE A 189 13.34 -11.94 -4.15
CA PHE A 189 12.79 -11.34 -5.37
C PHE A 189 12.87 -12.30 -6.55
N ASP A 190 11.78 -12.40 -7.33
CA ASP A 190 11.71 -13.22 -8.55
C ASP A 190 12.38 -12.54 -9.75
N LEU A 191 12.55 -11.19 -9.72
CA LEU A 191 13.10 -10.38 -10.79
C LEU A 191 14.41 -9.73 -10.35
N ASP A 192 15.43 -9.76 -11.23
CA ASP A 192 16.74 -9.18 -10.97
C ASP A 192 17.18 -8.24 -12.10
N PHE A 193 17.93 -7.17 -11.75
CA PHE A 193 18.52 -6.26 -12.74
C PHE A 193 19.65 -6.91 -13.55
N ALA A 194 20.20 -8.04 -13.12
CA ALA A 194 21.13 -8.83 -13.92
C ALA A 194 20.55 -9.28 -15.26
N ASP A 195 19.23 -9.46 -15.35
CA ASP A 195 18.53 -9.79 -16.59
C ASP A 195 18.46 -8.63 -17.58
N VAL A 196 18.68 -7.40 -17.11
CA VAL A 196 18.59 -6.18 -17.94
C VAL A 196 19.93 -5.91 -18.59
N ARG A 197 20.00 -6.12 -19.88
CA ARG A 197 21.22 -5.87 -20.67
C ARG A 197 21.28 -4.42 -21.14
N GLY A 198 22.46 -3.80 -21.05
CA GLY A 198 22.64 -2.38 -21.43
C GLY A 198 21.78 -1.41 -20.57
N GLN A 199 21.40 -0.29 -21.17
CA GLN A 199 20.55 0.75 -20.52
C GLN A 199 21.15 1.33 -19.22
N GLU A 200 22.46 1.49 -19.15
CA GLU A 200 23.17 1.89 -17.93
C GLU A 200 22.68 3.25 -17.39
N ASN A 201 22.34 4.20 -18.30
CA ASN A 201 21.80 5.50 -17.91
C ASN A 201 20.45 5.36 -17.20
N VAL A 202 19.60 4.42 -17.65
CA VAL A 202 18.27 4.19 -17.04
C VAL A 202 18.41 3.47 -15.71
N LYS A 203 19.32 2.48 -15.63
CA LYS A 203 19.66 1.80 -14.37
C LYS A 203 20.16 2.80 -13.33
N ARG A 204 21.05 3.74 -13.75
CA ARG A 204 21.55 4.80 -12.88
C ARG A 204 20.42 5.73 -12.42
N ALA A 205 19.52 6.14 -13.32
CA ALA A 205 18.35 6.94 -12.95
C ALA A 205 17.45 6.24 -11.93
N LEU A 206 17.23 4.92 -12.10
CA LEU A 206 16.45 4.10 -11.17
C LEU A 206 17.16 3.93 -9.83
N GLU A 207 18.48 3.77 -9.81
CA GLU A 207 19.30 3.72 -8.59
C GLU A 207 19.21 5.04 -7.81
N VAL A 208 19.35 6.19 -8.48
CA VAL A 208 19.20 7.51 -7.88
C VAL A 208 17.79 7.71 -7.33
N ALA A 209 16.79 7.32 -8.11
CA ALA A 209 15.39 7.39 -7.70
C ALA A 209 15.12 6.52 -6.46
N ALA A 210 15.64 5.30 -6.43
CA ALA A 210 15.52 4.39 -5.28
C ALA A 210 16.24 4.94 -4.04
N ALA A 211 17.43 5.51 -4.21
CA ALA A 211 18.20 6.07 -3.11
C ALA A 211 17.52 7.30 -2.48
N GLY A 212 16.97 8.20 -3.27
CA GLY A 212 16.33 9.42 -2.80
C GLY A 212 14.83 9.34 -2.56
N GLY A 213 14.17 8.26 -2.99
CA GLY A 213 12.69 8.16 -3.00
C GLY A 213 12.05 9.07 -4.03
N HIS A 214 12.71 9.33 -5.15
CA HIS A 214 12.27 10.27 -6.18
C HIS A 214 11.22 9.66 -7.11
N ASN A 215 10.24 10.46 -7.49
CA ASN A 215 9.31 10.12 -8.56
C ASN A 215 10.01 10.18 -9.92
N LEU A 216 9.71 9.21 -10.79
CA LEU A 216 10.42 9.04 -12.05
C LEU A 216 9.47 8.79 -13.22
N ILE A 217 9.79 9.36 -14.40
CA ILE A 217 9.15 9.02 -15.67
C ILE A 217 10.18 8.53 -16.68
N MET A 218 9.85 7.43 -17.36
CA MET A 218 10.64 6.85 -18.44
C MET A 218 9.97 7.14 -19.79
N VAL A 219 10.71 7.75 -20.69
CA VAL A 219 10.23 8.09 -22.03
C VAL A 219 11.06 7.35 -23.08
N GLY A 220 10.41 6.62 -23.96
CA GLY A 220 11.11 5.87 -25.00
C GLY A 220 10.17 5.13 -25.95
N PRO A 221 10.68 4.59 -27.06
CA PRO A 221 9.87 3.89 -28.04
C PRO A 221 9.23 2.62 -27.48
N PRO A 222 8.20 2.08 -28.15
CA PRO A 222 7.64 0.78 -27.81
C PRO A 222 8.73 -0.31 -27.81
N GLY A 223 8.66 -1.25 -26.87
CA GLY A 223 9.62 -2.35 -26.76
C GLY A 223 10.99 -1.98 -26.19
N SER A 224 11.22 -0.75 -25.71
CA SER A 224 12.50 -0.32 -25.11
C SER A 224 12.74 -0.86 -23.66
N GLY A 225 11.84 -1.65 -23.11
CA GLY A 225 12.01 -2.31 -21.80
C GLY A 225 11.55 -1.49 -20.58
N LYS A 226 10.80 -0.39 -20.78
CA LYS A 226 10.29 0.49 -19.70
C LYS A 226 9.60 -0.27 -18.57
N SER A 227 8.58 -1.04 -18.90
CA SER A 227 7.78 -1.81 -17.93
C SER A 227 8.58 -2.94 -17.29
N MET A 228 9.54 -3.53 -18.04
CA MET A 228 10.45 -4.55 -17.52
C MET A 228 11.37 -3.99 -16.42
N MET A 229 11.91 -2.80 -16.63
CA MET A 229 12.76 -2.13 -15.64
C MET A 229 11.96 -1.65 -14.42
N ALA A 230 10.77 -1.08 -14.64
CA ALA A 230 9.89 -0.67 -13.54
C ALA A 230 9.54 -1.82 -12.60
N LYS A 231 9.22 -3.01 -13.13
CA LYS A 231 8.89 -4.21 -12.34
C LYS A 231 10.05 -4.72 -11.47
N ARG A 232 11.30 -4.38 -11.83
CA ARG A 232 12.49 -4.75 -11.07
C ARG A 232 12.86 -3.76 -9.96
N LEU A 233 12.24 -2.58 -9.97
CA LEU A 233 12.54 -1.52 -9.01
C LEU A 233 12.42 -1.98 -7.55
N PRO A 234 11.41 -2.77 -7.12
CA PRO A 234 11.35 -3.27 -5.75
C PRO A 234 12.60 -4.03 -5.30
N SER A 235 13.31 -4.71 -6.21
CA SER A 235 14.51 -5.48 -5.88
C SER A 235 15.72 -4.64 -5.50
N ILE A 236 15.72 -3.34 -5.83
CA ILE A 236 16.81 -2.40 -5.48
C ILE A 236 16.39 -1.37 -4.42
N LEU A 237 15.11 -1.31 -4.05
CA LEU A 237 14.65 -0.45 -2.96
C LEU A 237 15.21 -0.90 -1.61
N PRO A 238 15.37 0.02 -0.65
CA PRO A 238 15.67 -0.36 0.73
C PRO A 238 14.58 -1.30 1.26
N PRO A 239 14.93 -2.31 2.06
CA PRO A 239 13.94 -3.20 2.64
C PRO A 239 12.93 -2.43 3.49
N LEU A 240 11.75 -3.00 3.69
CA LEU A 240 10.80 -2.48 4.66
C LEU A 240 11.41 -2.60 6.07
N SER A 241 11.15 -1.62 6.93
CA SER A 241 11.26 -1.83 8.36
C SER A 241 10.09 -2.68 8.86
N LEU A 242 10.22 -3.27 10.04
CA LEU A 242 9.11 -4.04 10.61
C LEU A 242 7.86 -3.17 10.81
N SER A 243 8.03 -1.90 11.17
CA SER A 243 6.91 -0.94 11.31
C SER A 243 6.23 -0.65 9.97
N GLU A 244 7.02 -0.38 8.90
CA GLU A 244 6.48 -0.19 7.55
C GLU A 244 5.77 -1.46 7.05
N SER A 245 6.34 -2.64 7.31
CA SER A 245 5.73 -3.92 6.96
C SER A 245 4.38 -4.12 7.64
N LEU A 246 4.30 -3.84 8.94
CA LEU A 246 3.07 -3.97 9.71
C LEU A 246 1.98 -3.00 9.20
N GLU A 247 2.32 -1.73 8.98
CA GLU A 247 1.39 -0.73 8.45
C GLU A 247 0.90 -1.11 7.05
N THR A 248 1.79 -1.53 6.17
CA THR A 248 1.45 -2.00 4.82
C THR A 248 0.54 -3.22 4.87
N THR A 249 0.84 -4.18 5.76
CA THR A 249 0.02 -5.38 5.93
C THR A 249 -1.37 -5.06 6.45
N GLN A 250 -1.51 -4.10 7.39
CA GLN A 250 -2.83 -3.64 7.86
C GLN A 250 -3.69 -3.08 6.72
N ILE A 251 -3.10 -2.25 5.84
CA ILE A 251 -3.80 -1.71 4.67
C ILE A 251 -4.31 -2.83 3.76
N HIS A 252 -3.45 -3.81 3.45
CA HIS A 252 -3.79 -4.94 2.59
C HIS A 252 -4.81 -5.89 3.25
N SER A 253 -4.76 -6.04 4.58
CA SER A 253 -5.75 -6.75 5.38
C SER A 253 -7.14 -6.12 5.23
N ILE A 254 -7.25 -4.81 5.47
CA ILE A 254 -8.49 -4.04 5.34
C ILE A 254 -9.06 -4.15 3.91
N ALA A 255 -8.20 -4.10 2.89
CA ALA A 255 -8.58 -4.25 1.50
C ALA A 255 -9.00 -5.70 1.12
N GLY A 256 -8.71 -6.68 1.98
CA GLY A 256 -8.91 -8.11 1.67
C GLY A 256 -7.99 -8.60 0.55
N LYS A 257 -6.75 -8.08 0.50
CA LYS A 257 -5.73 -8.39 -0.52
C LYS A 257 -4.55 -9.21 0.02
N LEU A 258 -4.62 -9.68 1.25
CA LEU A 258 -3.65 -10.64 1.79
C LEU A 258 -3.96 -12.04 1.26
N HIS A 259 -2.90 -12.79 0.93
CA HIS A 259 -3.01 -14.21 0.65
C HIS A 259 -3.17 -15.00 1.96
N ARG A 260 -3.86 -16.13 1.93
CA ARG A 260 -4.22 -16.93 3.14
C ARG A 260 -3.02 -17.35 3.98
N ASP A 261 -1.87 -17.57 3.34
CA ASP A 261 -0.65 -18.04 4.00
C ASP A 261 0.36 -16.91 4.27
N THR A 262 -0.03 -15.65 4.10
CA THR A 262 0.84 -14.50 4.30
C THR A 262 0.58 -13.90 5.68
N GLY A 263 1.57 -13.98 6.56
CA GLY A 263 1.56 -13.29 7.85
C GLY A 263 1.84 -11.79 7.67
N LEU A 264 3.03 -11.46 7.16
CA LEU A 264 3.47 -10.08 6.89
C LEU A 264 3.81 -9.88 5.41
N ILE A 265 3.57 -8.67 4.92
CA ILE A 265 4.16 -8.19 3.67
C ILE A 265 5.61 -7.83 3.94
N THR A 266 6.54 -8.60 3.38
CA THR A 266 7.97 -8.48 3.62
C THR A 266 8.69 -7.65 2.57
N GLN A 267 8.08 -7.44 1.42
CA GLN A 267 8.61 -6.68 0.30
C GLN A 267 7.75 -5.44 0.02
N ARG A 268 8.38 -4.40 -0.53
CA ARG A 268 7.67 -3.18 -0.93
C ARG A 268 6.65 -3.49 -2.02
N PRO A 269 5.37 -3.13 -1.84
CA PRO A 269 4.33 -3.37 -2.84
C PRO A 269 4.68 -2.72 -4.19
N PHE A 270 4.37 -3.42 -5.28
CA PHE A 270 4.41 -2.88 -6.63
C PHE A 270 3.00 -2.94 -7.22
N ARG A 271 2.39 -1.76 -7.40
CA ARG A 271 1.03 -1.64 -7.95
C ARG A 271 1.11 -1.05 -9.34
N SER A 272 0.48 -1.71 -10.30
CA SER A 272 0.48 -1.31 -11.70
C SER A 272 -0.96 -1.32 -12.24
N PRO A 273 -1.76 -0.29 -11.94
CA PRO A 273 -3.12 -0.19 -12.46
C PRO A 273 -3.10 0.01 -13.98
N HIS A 274 -4.06 -0.59 -14.66
CA HIS A 274 -4.25 -0.38 -16.09
C HIS A 274 -4.77 1.04 -16.36
N HIS A 275 -4.45 1.64 -17.49
CA HIS A 275 -4.84 3.03 -17.83
C HIS A 275 -6.37 3.24 -17.89
N THR A 276 -7.17 2.17 -18.03
CA THR A 276 -8.65 2.21 -17.98
C THR A 276 -9.22 2.21 -16.57
N ILE A 277 -8.39 2.23 -15.54
CA ILE A 277 -8.84 2.23 -14.15
C ILE A 277 -9.79 3.40 -13.86
N SER A 278 -10.85 3.15 -13.10
CA SER A 278 -11.73 4.21 -12.62
C SER A 278 -11.07 5.00 -11.47
N GLU A 279 -11.50 6.26 -11.31
CA GLU A 279 -11.04 7.10 -10.19
C GLU A 279 -11.28 6.42 -8.83
N VAL A 280 -12.46 5.82 -8.64
CA VAL A 280 -12.80 5.10 -7.39
C VAL A 280 -11.88 3.90 -7.14
N ALA A 281 -11.49 3.16 -8.17
CA ALA A 281 -10.56 2.05 -8.02
C ALA A 281 -9.13 2.54 -7.72
N LEU A 282 -8.73 3.69 -8.26
CA LEU A 282 -7.42 4.27 -8.03
C LEU A 282 -7.31 4.90 -6.62
N VAL A 283 -8.24 5.76 -6.27
CA VAL A 283 -8.27 6.52 -5.01
C VAL A 283 -8.77 5.68 -3.85
N GLY A 284 -9.76 4.86 -4.12
CA GLY A 284 -10.58 4.19 -3.12
C GLY A 284 -11.96 4.83 -3.01
N GLY A 285 -12.86 4.18 -2.35
CA GLY A 285 -14.24 4.65 -2.18
C GLY A 285 -15.25 3.50 -2.08
N GLY A 286 -16.45 3.76 -2.55
CA GLY A 286 -17.60 2.89 -2.37
C GLY A 286 -18.53 3.40 -1.28
N MET A 287 -19.58 2.67 -0.95
CA MET A 287 -20.47 2.98 0.18
C MET A 287 -19.69 2.85 1.50
N ASN A 288 -18.83 1.85 1.58
CA ASN A 288 -17.83 1.67 2.64
C ASN A 288 -16.50 2.07 2.04
N PRO A 289 -15.84 3.16 2.51
CA PRO A 289 -14.61 3.66 1.92
C PRO A 289 -13.48 2.63 2.03
N MET A 290 -13.23 1.89 0.94
CA MET A 290 -12.13 0.92 0.86
C MET A 290 -10.89 1.56 0.24
N PRO A 291 -9.67 1.12 0.62
CA PRO A 291 -8.44 1.61 0.03
C PRO A 291 -8.35 1.26 -1.45
N GLY A 292 -7.91 2.23 -2.28
CA GLY A 292 -7.64 2.06 -3.70
C GLY A 292 -6.18 1.70 -3.99
N GLU A 293 -5.80 1.64 -5.29
CA GLU A 293 -4.46 1.28 -5.74
C GLU A 293 -3.37 2.23 -5.20
N ILE A 294 -3.69 3.52 -5.01
CA ILE A 294 -2.80 4.51 -4.40
C ILE A 294 -2.43 4.10 -2.97
N THR A 295 -3.42 3.74 -2.17
CA THR A 295 -3.21 3.30 -0.78
C THR A 295 -2.52 1.93 -0.72
N LEU A 296 -2.88 1.01 -1.63
CA LEU A 296 -2.23 -0.31 -1.74
C LEU A 296 -0.75 -0.23 -2.16
N ALA A 297 -0.34 0.88 -2.77
CA ALA A 297 1.07 1.16 -3.09
C ALA A 297 1.87 1.74 -1.92
N HIS A 298 1.24 1.96 -0.76
CA HIS A 298 1.90 2.53 0.42
C HIS A 298 3.18 1.78 0.78
N ASN A 299 4.24 2.53 1.09
CA ASN A 299 5.61 2.05 1.31
C ASN A 299 6.24 1.29 0.12
N GLY A 300 5.68 1.43 -1.07
CA GLY A 300 6.10 0.75 -2.29
C GLY A 300 6.13 1.64 -3.51
N VAL A 301 5.72 1.08 -4.64
CA VAL A 301 5.76 1.70 -5.96
C VAL A 301 4.37 1.69 -6.60
N LEU A 302 3.93 2.85 -7.08
CA LEU A 302 2.79 2.97 -7.99
C LEU A 302 3.34 3.20 -9.40
N PHE A 303 3.16 2.22 -10.28
CA PHE A 303 3.62 2.27 -11.67
C PHE A 303 2.45 2.52 -12.62
N CYS A 304 2.49 3.65 -13.33
CA CYS A 304 1.54 4.00 -14.38
C CYS A 304 2.19 3.84 -15.75
N ASP A 305 1.92 2.71 -16.40
CA ASP A 305 2.38 2.46 -17.77
C ASP A 305 1.50 3.24 -18.77
N GLU A 306 2.10 3.74 -19.86
CA GLU A 306 1.39 4.53 -20.87
C GLU A 306 0.65 5.74 -20.26
N LEU A 307 1.33 6.53 -19.44
CA LEU A 307 0.75 7.62 -18.65
C LEU A 307 -0.22 8.53 -19.44
N PRO A 308 0.06 8.96 -20.70
CA PRO A 308 -0.87 9.81 -21.45
C PRO A 308 -2.18 9.11 -21.89
N GLU A 309 -2.30 7.79 -21.71
CA GLU A 309 -3.53 7.05 -22.05
C GLU A 309 -4.52 6.99 -20.87
N PHE A 310 -4.08 7.33 -19.67
CA PHE A 310 -4.99 7.50 -18.53
C PHE A 310 -5.96 8.67 -18.76
N ASN A 311 -7.16 8.56 -18.22
CA ASN A 311 -8.09 9.69 -18.21
C ASN A 311 -7.45 10.87 -17.46
N LYS A 312 -7.54 12.07 -18.04
CA LYS A 312 -6.95 13.28 -17.46
C LYS A 312 -7.44 13.54 -16.04
N HIS A 313 -8.73 13.32 -15.76
CA HIS A 313 -9.28 13.49 -14.41
C HIS A 313 -8.67 12.51 -13.43
N THR A 314 -8.52 11.26 -13.84
CA THR A 314 -7.86 10.21 -13.03
C THR A 314 -6.39 10.57 -12.70
N LEU A 315 -5.67 11.23 -13.62
CA LEU A 315 -4.30 11.69 -13.33
C LEU A 315 -4.25 12.87 -12.35
N GLU A 316 -5.23 13.77 -12.41
CA GLU A 316 -5.27 14.94 -11.52
C GLU A 316 -5.44 14.55 -10.05
N VAL A 317 -6.13 13.43 -9.75
CA VAL A 317 -6.30 12.96 -8.36
C VAL A 317 -5.00 12.46 -7.72
N LEU A 318 -3.97 12.15 -8.50
CA LEU A 318 -2.63 11.78 -7.99
C LEU A 318 -1.88 12.95 -7.35
N ARG A 319 -2.25 14.20 -7.67
CA ARG A 319 -1.50 15.39 -7.25
C ARG A 319 -1.45 15.55 -5.73
N GLN A 320 -2.57 15.37 -5.07
CA GLN A 320 -2.65 15.50 -3.61
C GLN A 320 -1.90 14.37 -2.89
N PRO A 321 -2.13 13.08 -3.20
CA PRO A 321 -1.36 11.99 -2.59
C PRO A 321 0.15 12.09 -2.76
N LEU A 322 0.63 12.58 -3.89
CA LEU A 322 2.07 12.79 -4.14
C LEU A 322 2.68 13.89 -3.27
N GLU A 323 1.88 14.84 -2.81
CA GLU A 323 2.31 15.94 -1.95
C GLU A 323 2.11 15.61 -0.46
N ASP A 324 0.88 15.24 -0.08
CA ASP A 324 0.45 15.07 1.31
C ASP A 324 0.76 13.69 1.87
N ARG A 325 1.05 12.68 1.01
CA ARG A 325 1.27 11.26 1.36
C ARG A 325 0.16 10.64 2.17
N GLN A 326 -1.00 11.18 2.04
CA GLN A 326 -2.25 10.67 2.57
C GLN A 326 -3.38 10.97 1.62
N ILE A 327 -4.41 10.17 1.68
CA ILE A 327 -5.61 10.34 0.89
C ILE A 327 -6.83 10.32 1.79
N THR A 328 -7.67 11.34 1.66
CA THR A 328 -8.91 11.45 2.44
C THR A 328 -10.09 11.18 1.53
N ILE A 329 -10.85 10.15 1.87
CA ILE A 329 -12.08 9.77 1.18
C ILE A 329 -13.26 10.25 2.01
N SER A 330 -13.92 11.31 1.54
CA SER A 330 -15.10 11.86 2.19
C SER A 330 -16.38 11.40 1.49
N ARG A 331 -17.33 10.90 2.27
CA ARG A 331 -18.68 10.55 1.86
C ARG A 331 -19.68 11.15 2.85
N ALA A 332 -20.96 11.20 2.49
CA ALA A 332 -22.00 11.86 3.30
C ALA A 332 -22.04 11.40 4.78
N LYS A 333 -21.59 10.19 5.08
CA LYS A 333 -21.60 9.59 6.44
C LYS A 333 -20.23 9.32 7.03
N TYR A 334 -19.15 9.36 6.23
CA TYR A 334 -17.80 8.96 6.66
C TYR A 334 -16.75 9.83 6.01
N THR A 335 -15.72 10.12 6.77
CA THR A 335 -14.44 10.63 6.28
C THR A 335 -13.36 9.70 6.80
N VAL A 336 -12.63 9.09 5.88
CA VAL A 336 -11.55 8.15 6.20
C VAL A 336 -10.27 8.66 5.54
N THR A 337 -9.18 8.68 6.29
CA THR A 337 -7.86 9.03 5.78
C THR A 337 -6.97 7.79 5.79
N TYR A 338 -6.36 7.50 4.66
CA TYR A 338 -5.38 6.44 4.50
C TYR A 338 -3.99 7.02 4.23
N PRO A 339 -2.92 6.42 4.77
CA PRO A 339 -1.56 6.76 4.38
C PRO A 339 -1.29 6.25 2.96
N CYS A 340 -0.53 7.01 2.18
CA CYS A 340 -0.16 6.65 0.81
C CYS A 340 1.22 7.20 0.43
N SER A 341 2.22 6.90 1.24
CA SER A 341 3.61 7.22 0.92
C SER A 341 4.16 6.20 -0.06
N PHE A 342 4.19 6.54 -1.33
CA PHE A 342 4.67 5.66 -2.41
C PHE A 342 5.64 6.41 -3.31
N MET A 343 6.44 5.67 -4.05
CA MET A 343 7.26 6.15 -5.14
C MET A 343 6.44 6.07 -6.43
N PHE A 344 6.22 7.21 -7.08
CA PHE A 344 5.50 7.26 -8.34
C PHE A 344 6.47 7.02 -9.50
N VAL A 345 6.20 5.99 -10.27
CA VAL A 345 6.94 5.65 -11.48
C VAL A 345 5.99 5.62 -12.66
N ALA A 346 6.35 6.30 -13.73
CA ALA A 346 5.54 6.32 -14.93
C ALA A 346 6.36 5.93 -16.17
N SER A 347 5.67 5.47 -17.19
CA SER A 347 6.26 5.32 -18.51
C SER A 347 5.39 5.96 -19.58
N MET A 348 5.99 6.42 -20.66
CA MET A 348 5.28 6.90 -21.82
C MET A 348 6.11 6.74 -23.10
N ASN A 349 5.43 6.78 -24.23
CA ASN A 349 6.08 6.94 -25.52
C ASN A 349 6.37 8.42 -25.78
N PRO A 350 7.34 8.77 -26.64
CA PRO A 350 7.68 10.17 -26.91
C PRO A 350 6.61 10.89 -27.75
N CYS A 351 5.76 10.16 -28.46
CA CYS A 351 4.68 10.70 -29.30
C CYS A 351 3.61 9.61 -29.52
N PRO A 352 2.47 9.92 -30.15
CA PRO A 352 1.42 8.94 -30.44
C PRO A 352 1.87 7.73 -31.25
N CYS A 353 2.77 7.89 -32.24
CA CYS A 353 3.32 6.74 -32.99
C CYS A 353 4.47 6.03 -32.26
N GLY A 354 5.05 6.67 -31.23
CA GLY A 354 6.11 6.09 -30.40
C GLY A 354 7.54 6.32 -30.90
N TYR A 355 7.76 6.94 -32.05
CA TYR A 355 9.07 6.99 -32.73
C TYR A 355 9.65 8.41 -32.88
N PHE A 356 9.16 9.38 -32.11
CA PHE A 356 9.75 10.73 -32.16
C PHE A 356 11.20 10.69 -31.61
N ALA A 357 12.12 11.28 -32.39
CA ALA A 357 13.56 11.24 -32.14
C ALA A 357 14.20 9.82 -32.12
N ASP A 358 13.52 8.81 -32.66
CA ASP A 358 14.10 7.47 -32.84
C ASP A 358 15.06 7.49 -34.05
N PRO A 359 16.33 7.06 -33.89
CA PRO A 359 17.29 7.05 -34.97
C PRO A 359 17.02 5.99 -36.05
N THR A 360 16.20 4.99 -35.74
CA THR A 360 15.96 3.81 -36.62
C THR A 360 14.58 3.82 -37.27
N HIS A 361 13.63 4.55 -36.71
CA HIS A 361 12.26 4.63 -37.24
C HIS A 361 11.82 6.04 -37.48
N HIS A 362 11.13 6.26 -38.63
CA HIS A 362 10.62 7.57 -38.95
C HIS A 362 9.32 7.91 -38.20
N CYS A 363 9.32 9.02 -37.48
CA CYS A 363 8.12 9.54 -36.81
C CYS A 363 7.16 10.15 -37.86
N VAL A 364 5.90 9.73 -37.83
CA VAL A 364 4.84 10.22 -38.71
C VAL A 364 3.95 11.30 -38.07
N CYS A 365 4.21 11.66 -36.83
CA CYS A 365 3.42 12.64 -36.08
C CYS A 365 3.79 14.06 -36.43
N THR A 366 2.78 14.92 -36.58
CA THR A 366 3.01 16.36 -36.71
C THR A 366 3.39 16.99 -35.37
N PRO A 367 4.11 18.11 -35.29
CA PRO A 367 4.42 18.80 -34.05
C PRO A 367 3.19 19.08 -33.17
N GLY A 368 2.06 19.48 -33.79
CA GLY A 368 0.80 19.70 -33.08
C GLY A 368 0.22 18.43 -32.46
N GLN A 369 0.38 17.27 -33.07
CA GLN A 369 -0.01 15.98 -32.50
C GLN A 369 0.86 15.61 -31.29
N ILE A 370 2.16 15.83 -31.37
CA ILE A 370 3.09 15.60 -30.26
C ILE A 370 2.77 16.50 -29.10
N GLN A 371 2.59 17.80 -29.32
CA GLN A 371 2.22 18.75 -28.27
C GLN A 371 0.88 18.38 -27.60
N LYS A 372 -0.14 18.01 -28.39
CA LYS A 372 -1.43 17.56 -27.86
C LYS A 372 -1.32 16.29 -27.03
N TYR A 373 -0.45 15.37 -27.41
CA TYR A 373 -0.19 14.13 -26.68
C TYR A 373 0.48 14.41 -25.33
N LEU A 374 1.51 15.24 -25.30
CA LEU A 374 2.21 15.64 -24.09
C LEU A 374 1.30 16.46 -23.14
N ALA A 375 0.43 17.32 -23.68
CA ALA A 375 -0.51 18.13 -22.92
C ALA A 375 -1.61 17.32 -22.19
N LYS A 376 -1.72 16.00 -22.45
CA LYS A 376 -2.56 15.11 -21.67
C LYS A 376 -2.07 15.02 -20.21
N ILE A 377 -0.77 15.14 -19.98
CA ILE A 377 -0.17 15.20 -18.64
C ILE A 377 -0.09 16.68 -18.25
N SER A 378 -0.71 17.04 -17.14
CA SER A 378 -0.71 18.44 -16.69
C SER A 378 0.67 18.88 -16.18
N GLY A 379 1.01 20.15 -16.39
CA GLY A 379 2.24 20.74 -15.82
C GLY A 379 2.39 20.49 -14.31
N PRO A 380 1.34 20.73 -13.50
CA PRO A 380 1.39 20.44 -12.07
C PRO A 380 1.69 18.98 -11.70
N LEU A 381 1.30 18.00 -12.52
CA LEU A 381 1.68 16.60 -12.28
C LEU A 381 3.14 16.37 -12.68
N MET A 382 3.59 16.89 -13.83
CA MET A 382 5.00 16.84 -14.24
C MET A 382 5.93 17.51 -13.24
N ASP A 383 5.49 18.61 -12.62
CA ASP A 383 6.23 19.27 -11.55
C ASP A 383 6.48 18.36 -10.32
N ARG A 384 5.75 17.27 -10.16
CA ARG A 384 5.92 16.30 -9.06
C ARG A 384 6.78 15.10 -9.41
N ILE A 385 7.27 15.06 -10.63
CA ILE A 385 8.22 14.05 -11.12
C ILE A 385 9.62 14.65 -11.06
N ASP A 386 10.50 14.05 -10.27
CA ASP A 386 11.84 14.58 -10.02
C ASP A 386 12.81 14.18 -11.12
N ILE A 387 12.70 12.95 -11.62
CA ILE A 387 13.63 12.34 -12.59
C ILE A 387 12.89 12.01 -13.88
N GLN A 388 13.39 12.53 -14.98
CA GLN A 388 12.89 12.29 -16.32
C GLN A 388 13.99 11.59 -17.11
N CYS A 389 13.75 10.34 -17.52
CA CYS A 389 14.76 9.50 -18.16
C CYS A 389 14.31 9.13 -19.59
N GLU A 390 15.13 9.46 -20.57
CA GLU A 390 14.94 9.04 -21.96
C GLU A 390 15.60 7.67 -22.18
N ILE A 391 14.87 6.74 -22.79
CA ILE A 391 15.32 5.39 -23.09
C ILE A 391 15.52 5.27 -24.59
N ALA A 392 16.75 5.05 -25.00
CA ALA A 392 17.06 4.76 -26.40
C ALA A 392 16.81 3.26 -26.72
N PRO A 393 16.40 2.93 -27.95
CA PRO A 393 16.34 1.55 -28.39
C PRO A 393 17.73 0.91 -28.34
N LEU A 394 17.81 -0.34 -27.87
CA LEU A 394 19.08 -1.07 -27.85
C LEU A 394 19.41 -1.61 -29.25
N PRO A 395 20.63 -1.41 -29.75
CA PRO A 395 21.08 -2.06 -30.96
C PRO A 395 21.07 -3.58 -30.79
N PHE A 396 20.74 -4.34 -31.84
CA PHE A 396 20.70 -5.80 -31.81
C PHE A 396 22.00 -6.43 -31.30
N LYS A 397 23.15 -5.82 -31.65
CA LYS A 397 24.47 -6.26 -31.19
C LYS A 397 24.60 -6.24 -29.65
N ASP A 398 24.04 -5.22 -29.00
CA ASP A 398 24.11 -5.09 -27.54
C ASP A 398 23.17 -6.08 -26.85
N ILE A 399 22.07 -6.43 -27.49
CA ILE A 399 21.15 -7.47 -27.00
C ILE A 399 21.78 -8.87 -27.08
N SER A 400 22.49 -9.16 -28.20
CA SER A 400 23.00 -10.51 -28.51
C SER A 400 24.35 -10.83 -27.85
N GLN A 401 25.19 -9.84 -27.61
CA GLN A 401 26.58 -10.02 -27.14
C GLN A 401 26.86 -9.46 -25.74
N SER A 402 25.89 -8.79 -25.08
CA SER A 402 26.12 -8.18 -23.79
C SER A 402 26.26 -9.22 -22.66
N THR A 403 27.19 -8.95 -21.76
CA THR A 403 27.29 -9.63 -20.47
C THR A 403 26.02 -9.41 -19.64
N PRO A 404 25.68 -10.29 -18.71
CA PRO A 404 24.63 -10.03 -17.72
C PRO A 404 24.81 -8.66 -17.06
N GLY A 405 23.69 -7.99 -16.76
CA GLY A 405 23.70 -6.72 -16.05
C GLY A 405 24.21 -6.86 -14.62
N GLU A 406 24.37 -5.72 -13.95
CA GLU A 406 24.72 -5.70 -12.52
C GLU A 406 23.57 -6.31 -11.70
N PRO A 407 23.88 -7.22 -10.72
CA PRO A 407 22.85 -7.82 -9.87
C PRO A 407 22.11 -6.78 -9.00
N SER A 408 20.81 -6.97 -8.82
CA SER A 408 20.00 -6.11 -7.94
C SER A 408 20.58 -5.99 -6.52
N ALA A 409 21.20 -7.05 -6.01
CA ALA A 409 21.82 -7.05 -4.68
C ALA A 409 22.92 -6.00 -4.55
N ALA A 410 23.78 -5.84 -5.57
CA ALA A 410 24.87 -4.84 -5.55
C ALA A 410 24.32 -3.40 -5.61
N ILE A 411 23.32 -3.16 -6.47
CA ILE A 411 22.66 -1.85 -6.57
C ILE A 411 21.96 -1.52 -5.23
N ARG A 412 21.22 -2.47 -4.69
CA ARG A 412 20.50 -2.33 -3.42
C ARG A 412 21.42 -2.00 -2.25
N GLU A 413 22.60 -2.59 -2.20
CA GLU A 413 23.57 -2.30 -1.16
C GLU A 413 24.03 -0.81 -1.18
N ARG A 414 24.28 -0.24 -2.36
CA ARG A 414 24.57 1.19 -2.53
C ARG A 414 23.39 2.06 -2.10
N VAL A 415 22.19 1.67 -2.51
CA VAL A 415 20.93 2.36 -2.15
C VAL A 415 20.73 2.33 -0.63
N ILE A 416 20.94 1.20 0.03
CA ILE A 416 20.84 1.07 1.51
C ILE A 416 21.84 1.99 2.21
N ARG A 417 23.09 2.04 1.75
CA ARG A 417 24.11 2.95 2.32
C ARG A 417 23.67 4.40 2.23
N ALA A 418 23.21 4.84 1.06
CA ALA A 418 22.69 6.20 0.87
C ALA A 418 21.48 6.49 1.78
N ARG A 419 20.56 5.54 1.93
CA ARG A 419 19.39 5.68 2.82
C ARG A 419 19.76 5.70 4.29
N THR A 420 20.79 4.99 4.71
CA THR A 420 21.30 5.04 6.09
C THR A 420 21.77 6.45 6.44
N VAL A 421 22.51 7.10 5.54
CA VAL A 421 22.92 8.50 5.70
C VAL A 421 21.70 9.44 5.83
N GLN A 422 20.68 9.22 5.01
CA GLN A 422 19.45 10.02 5.06
C GLN A 422 18.67 9.78 6.36
N THR A 423 18.57 8.55 6.82
CA THR A 423 17.91 8.21 8.09
C THR A 423 18.57 8.93 9.27
N GLU A 424 19.90 8.98 9.29
CA GLU A 424 20.65 9.72 10.31
C GLU A 424 20.43 11.23 10.18
N ARG A 425 20.49 11.77 8.97
CA ARG A 425 20.26 13.20 8.66
C ARG A 425 18.88 13.67 9.12
N PHE A 426 17.85 12.83 8.95
CA PHE A 426 16.46 13.19 9.23
C PHE A 426 15.93 12.63 10.55
N ARG A 427 16.79 12.14 11.43
CA ARG A 427 16.42 11.54 12.73
C ARG A 427 15.49 12.42 13.55
N ASP A 428 15.74 13.73 13.58
CA ASP A 428 14.96 14.69 14.37
C ASP A 428 13.74 15.25 13.64
N TYR A 429 13.51 14.84 12.39
CA TYR A 429 12.41 15.31 11.56
C TYR A 429 11.33 14.24 11.46
N ARG A 430 10.14 14.52 12.05
CA ARG A 430 9.00 13.62 11.91
C ARG A 430 8.51 13.58 10.46
N ASN A 431 8.19 12.41 9.96
CA ASN A 431 7.62 12.16 8.62
C ASN A 431 8.54 12.49 7.43
N ILE A 432 9.85 12.65 7.65
CA ILE A 432 10.85 12.81 6.60
C ILE A 432 11.81 11.63 6.66
N HIS A 433 11.84 10.83 5.59
CA HIS A 433 12.61 9.57 5.54
C HIS A 433 13.61 9.52 4.37
N CYS A 434 13.53 10.47 3.42
CA CYS A 434 14.38 10.50 2.25
C CYS A 434 14.49 11.90 1.66
N ASN A 435 15.48 12.10 0.79
CA ASN A 435 15.78 13.42 0.22
C ASN A 435 14.63 14.01 -0.62
N ALA A 436 13.84 13.19 -1.31
CA ALA A 436 12.68 13.68 -2.07
C ALA A 436 11.66 14.40 -1.17
N GLN A 437 11.68 14.12 0.12
CA GLN A 437 10.75 14.65 1.10
C GLN A 437 11.22 15.96 1.77
N MET A 438 12.44 16.42 1.49
CA MET A 438 12.94 17.67 2.06
C MET A 438 12.05 18.87 1.76
N SER A 439 11.80 19.71 2.75
CA SER A 439 11.24 21.04 2.56
C SER A 439 12.26 22.02 1.95
N GLU A 440 11.83 23.20 1.52
CA GLU A 440 12.76 24.23 1.03
C GLU A 440 13.83 24.61 2.07
N ARG A 441 13.46 24.75 3.33
CA ARG A 441 14.40 25.01 4.42
C ARG A 441 15.46 23.91 4.52
N MET A 442 15.06 22.66 4.42
CA MET A 442 15.97 21.51 4.49
C MET A 442 16.87 21.41 3.26
N ILE A 443 16.41 21.84 2.08
CA ILE A 443 17.26 21.92 0.89
C ILE A 443 18.41 22.89 1.12
N HIS A 444 18.13 24.06 1.68
CA HIS A 444 19.17 25.03 2.04
C HIS A 444 20.14 24.50 3.11
N GLU A 445 19.66 23.69 4.03
CA GLU A 445 20.48 23.13 5.10
C GLU A 445 21.36 21.95 4.63
N PHE A 446 20.83 21.05 3.79
CA PHE A 446 21.47 19.76 3.48
C PHE A 446 21.94 19.61 2.02
N ALA A 447 21.49 20.48 1.13
CA ALA A 447 21.77 20.39 -0.31
C ALA A 447 22.26 21.73 -0.88
N GLU A 448 22.85 22.60 -0.05
CA GLU A 448 23.39 23.88 -0.48
C GLU A 448 24.53 23.64 -1.48
N PRO A 449 24.44 24.20 -2.72
CA PRO A 449 25.46 24.03 -3.74
C PRO A 449 26.64 25.00 -3.50
N ASP A 450 27.84 24.59 -3.87
CA ASP A 450 29.01 25.46 -3.90
C ASP A 450 28.90 26.53 -5.00
N GLU A 451 29.80 27.52 -5.02
CA GLU A 451 29.79 28.65 -5.96
C GLU A 451 29.87 28.22 -7.43
N ALA A 452 30.63 27.17 -7.73
CA ALA A 452 30.76 26.59 -9.06
C ALA A 452 29.45 25.93 -9.51
N SER A 453 28.80 25.19 -8.58
CA SER A 453 27.48 24.57 -8.79
C SER A 453 26.39 25.61 -8.99
N VAL A 454 26.39 26.71 -8.24
CA VAL A 454 25.44 27.82 -8.43
C VAL A 454 25.58 28.42 -9.83
N THR A 455 26.80 28.59 -10.33
CA THR A 455 27.05 29.10 -11.68
C THR A 455 26.50 28.15 -12.75
N LEU A 456 26.76 26.85 -12.61
CA LEU A 456 26.20 25.83 -13.50
C LEU A 456 24.67 25.82 -13.48
N LEU A 457 24.06 25.86 -12.30
CA LEU A 457 22.59 25.91 -12.13
C LEU A 457 21.99 27.15 -12.80
N ARG A 458 22.59 28.34 -12.59
CA ARG A 458 22.12 29.57 -13.23
C ARG A 458 22.11 29.44 -14.74
N ASN A 459 23.24 29.00 -15.33
CA ASN A 459 23.36 28.80 -16.76
C ASN A 459 22.32 27.79 -17.31
N ALA A 460 22.08 26.70 -16.56
CA ALA A 460 21.09 25.71 -16.91
C ALA A 460 19.66 26.27 -16.84
N MET A 461 19.33 27.01 -15.77
CA MET A 461 18.02 27.65 -15.58
C MET A 461 17.70 28.62 -16.72
N GLU A 462 18.65 29.46 -17.10
CA GLU A 462 18.48 30.43 -18.17
C GLU A 462 18.38 29.75 -19.54
N ARG A 463 19.29 28.82 -19.84
CA ARG A 463 19.36 28.14 -21.14
C ARG A 463 18.17 27.20 -21.37
N LEU A 464 17.75 26.45 -20.36
CA LEU A 464 16.69 25.46 -20.46
C LEU A 464 15.31 26.01 -20.02
N LYS A 465 15.26 27.29 -19.62
CA LYS A 465 14.04 27.99 -19.13
C LYS A 465 13.33 27.22 -18.01
N LEU A 466 14.10 26.69 -17.06
CA LEU A 466 13.58 25.89 -15.97
C LEU A 466 12.89 26.76 -14.92
N SER A 467 11.86 26.22 -14.26
CA SER A 467 11.12 26.89 -13.20
C SER A 467 11.88 26.86 -11.85
N ALA A 468 11.48 27.73 -10.90
CA ALA A 468 12.00 27.68 -9.53
C ALA A 468 11.73 26.33 -8.84
N ARG A 469 10.63 25.66 -9.20
CA ARG A 469 10.34 24.30 -8.70
C ARG A 469 11.35 23.28 -9.23
N ALA A 470 11.75 23.41 -10.50
CA ALA A 470 12.78 22.55 -11.09
C ALA A 470 14.13 22.73 -10.36
N TYR A 471 14.47 23.94 -9.94
CA TYR A 471 15.67 24.22 -9.13
C TYR A 471 15.69 23.38 -7.83
N ASN A 472 14.63 23.43 -7.03
CA ASN A 472 14.55 22.67 -5.79
C ASN A 472 14.62 21.15 -6.04
N ARG A 473 14.05 20.64 -7.13
CA ARG A 473 14.12 19.23 -7.48
C ARG A 473 15.52 18.80 -7.89
N ILE A 474 16.21 19.61 -8.70
CA ILE A 474 17.60 19.36 -9.07
C ILE A 474 18.47 19.22 -7.81
N LEU A 475 18.30 20.10 -6.82
CA LEU A 475 19.05 20.03 -5.57
C LEU A 475 18.74 18.77 -4.76
N LYS A 476 17.48 18.37 -4.66
CA LYS A 476 17.08 17.11 -3.99
C LYS A 476 17.70 15.88 -4.65
N VAL A 477 17.67 15.83 -5.98
CA VAL A 477 18.26 14.74 -6.77
C VAL A 477 19.78 14.74 -6.64
N ALA A 478 20.42 15.92 -6.74
CA ALA A 478 21.87 16.07 -6.56
C ALA A 478 22.33 15.63 -5.16
N ARG A 479 21.56 15.91 -4.11
CA ARG A 479 21.86 15.41 -2.76
C ARG A 479 21.81 13.88 -2.71
N SER A 480 20.85 13.25 -3.41
CA SER A 480 20.76 11.80 -3.46
C SER A 480 21.91 11.16 -4.24
N ILE A 481 22.37 11.80 -5.31
CA ILE A 481 23.56 11.38 -6.05
C ILE A 481 24.81 11.47 -5.16
N ALA A 482 24.97 12.59 -4.42
CA ALA A 482 26.06 12.78 -3.49
C ALA A 482 26.05 11.73 -2.35
N ASP A 483 24.87 11.37 -1.84
CA ASP A 483 24.73 10.31 -0.82
C ASP A 483 25.15 8.93 -1.38
N LEU A 484 24.83 8.62 -2.65
CA LEU A 484 25.27 7.39 -3.32
C LEU A 484 26.80 7.34 -3.48
N GLU A 485 27.44 8.48 -3.69
CA GLU A 485 28.89 8.63 -3.83
C GLU A 485 29.59 8.84 -2.47
N ALA A 486 28.86 8.75 -1.35
CA ALA A 486 29.36 9.01 0.00
C ALA A 486 30.01 10.40 0.16
N SER A 487 29.53 11.39 -0.58
CA SER A 487 30.02 12.77 -0.52
C SER A 487 29.26 13.56 0.56
N GLU A 488 29.97 14.23 1.44
CA GLU A 488 29.37 15.08 2.47
C GLU A 488 28.67 16.31 1.89
N THR A 489 29.21 16.85 0.79
CA THR A 489 28.71 18.05 0.13
C THR A 489 28.22 17.76 -1.27
N VAL A 490 27.29 18.60 -1.75
CA VAL A 490 26.84 18.55 -3.15
C VAL A 490 27.88 19.29 -4.01
N GLN A 491 28.45 18.56 -4.98
CA GLN A 491 29.50 19.05 -5.89
C GLN A 491 28.94 19.26 -7.30
N VAL A 492 29.74 19.93 -8.17
CA VAL A 492 29.36 20.27 -9.54
C VAL A 492 28.93 19.04 -10.37
N GLN A 493 29.60 17.89 -10.20
CA GLN A 493 29.24 16.67 -10.93
C GLN A 493 27.85 16.15 -10.56
N HIS A 494 27.46 16.25 -9.28
CA HIS A 494 26.15 15.83 -8.80
C HIS A 494 25.04 16.72 -9.38
N ILE A 495 25.29 18.01 -9.46
CA ILE A 495 24.39 18.99 -10.07
C ILE A 495 24.29 18.74 -11.60
N ALA A 496 25.41 18.48 -12.27
CA ALA A 496 25.43 18.20 -13.72
C ALA A 496 24.61 16.95 -14.05
N GLU A 497 24.77 15.86 -13.29
CA GLU A 497 23.96 14.65 -13.47
C GLU A 497 22.47 14.94 -13.21
N ALA A 498 22.14 15.66 -12.13
CA ALA A 498 20.75 15.98 -11.76
C ALA A 498 20.05 16.87 -12.81
N ILE A 499 20.76 17.83 -13.44
CA ILE A 499 20.25 18.63 -14.55
C ILE A 499 19.90 17.73 -15.75
N GLY A 500 20.73 16.70 -15.99
CA GLY A 500 20.49 15.73 -17.07
C GLY A 500 19.13 14.99 -16.95
N TYR A 501 18.58 14.90 -15.76
CA TYR A 501 17.27 14.28 -15.50
C TYR A 501 16.07 15.23 -15.67
N ARG A 502 16.25 16.41 -16.25
CA ARG A 502 15.17 17.40 -16.52
C ARG A 502 14.95 17.69 -18.02
N ASN A 503 15.12 16.68 -18.85
CA ASN A 503 15.06 16.84 -20.31
C ASN A 503 13.70 17.22 -20.88
N LEU A 504 12.59 16.76 -20.25
CA LEU A 504 11.22 17.05 -20.73
C LEU A 504 10.74 18.46 -20.35
N ASP A 505 11.41 19.14 -19.43
CA ASP A 505 11.06 20.52 -19.04
C ASP A 505 11.51 21.55 -20.08
N ARG A 506 12.29 21.14 -21.09
CA ARG A 506 12.76 22.02 -22.15
C ARG A 506 11.58 22.45 -23.03
N SER A 507 11.45 23.75 -23.26
CA SER A 507 10.37 24.32 -24.08
C SER A 507 10.38 23.84 -25.53
N ASP A 508 11.54 23.38 -26.02
CA ASP A 508 11.81 22.93 -27.38
C ASP A 508 11.83 21.41 -27.56
N TRP A 509 11.44 20.64 -26.49
CA TRP A 509 11.51 19.18 -26.56
C TRP A 509 10.64 18.59 -27.65
N ALA A 510 9.48 19.17 -27.93
CA ALA A 510 8.59 18.75 -29.02
C ALA A 510 8.99 19.27 -30.43
N GLU A 511 10.03 20.10 -30.51
CA GLU A 511 10.52 20.73 -31.74
C GLU A 511 11.84 20.12 -32.26
N ARG A 512 12.39 19.12 -31.55
CA ARG A 512 13.63 18.42 -31.89
C ARG A 512 13.57 17.57 -33.16
#